data_c89811757f760ff9b80a0074ef59f5cf
#
_entry.id   c89811757f760ff9b80a0074ef59f5cf
#
_cell.length_a   1.000
_cell.length_b   1.000
_cell.length_c   1.000
_cell.angle_alpha   90.00
_cell.angle_beta   90.00
_cell.angle_gamma   90.00
#
_symmetry.space_group_name_H-M   'P 1'
#
loop_
_entity.id
_entity.type
_entity.pdbx_description
1 polymer ?
#
loop_
_entity_poly.entity_id
_entity_poly.type
_entity_poly.pdbx_seq_one_letter_code
_entity_poly.pdbx_strand_id
1 'polypeptide(L)'
;MTARWSGDWARPRVDGTAPAVDVLVPTVGRSAELATTLAGLAAQVDVDLRLVLSDQSADGDAASRPAVAAMLRVLEAQGRPVTLLTHHERLGLAEHRHFLLDHASAPTVLFLDDDVWLEPGSVRRMLDALRTLDCGFVGSAVQGLSYLADRRPHETAVFEPWSDGVEPEVVRRGTPAHDRWSLHNAANLAHVASDLGVEHGGWVPYRVAWVGACVLYDRERLESVGGFRFWPELPPEHAGEDVVAQWRVMERFGGAGIVPSGAVHLESPTTVTDRRVDAPDVVFR
;
A
#
# COMPACT_ATOMS: atom_id res chain seq x y z
N MET A 1 -1.16 12.42 17.86
CA MET A 1 -2.49 12.95 18.29
C MET A 1 -3.30 11.80 18.86
N THR A 2 -3.96 11.95 19.99
CA THR A 2 -4.89 10.92 20.47
C THR A 2 -6.06 10.81 19.53
N ALA A 3 -6.45 9.59 19.15
CA ALA A 3 -7.62 9.36 18.31
C ALA A 3 -8.87 10.03 18.91
N ARG A 4 -9.65 10.71 18.08
CA ARG A 4 -10.92 11.30 18.50
C ARG A 4 -12.00 10.22 18.49
N TRP A 5 -12.68 10.08 19.61
CA TRP A 5 -13.80 9.15 19.79
C TRP A 5 -15.13 9.91 19.90
N SER A 6 -16.24 9.20 19.90
CA SER A 6 -17.57 9.80 19.85
C SER A 6 -17.82 10.92 20.88
N GLY A 7 -17.20 10.85 22.06
CA GLY A 7 -17.25 11.91 23.06
C GLY A 7 -16.54 13.21 22.67
N ASP A 8 -15.69 13.17 21.65
CA ASP A 8 -14.91 14.31 21.16
C ASP A 8 -15.50 14.92 19.89
N TRP A 9 -16.38 14.21 19.18
CA TRP A 9 -16.87 14.63 17.86
C TRP A 9 -17.68 15.94 17.88
N ALA A 10 -18.33 16.22 19.00
CA ALA A 10 -19.06 17.50 19.17
C ALA A 10 -18.15 18.70 19.47
N ARG A 11 -16.85 18.47 19.73
CA ARG A 11 -15.88 19.53 20.01
C ARG A 11 -15.32 20.10 18.70
N PRO A 12 -15.03 21.42 18.64
CA PRO A 12 -14.29 21.97 17.51
C PRO A 12 -13.01 21.18 17.25
N ARG A 13 -12.67 20.98 15.95
CA ARG A 13 -11.37 20.43 15.57
C ARG A 13 -10.31 21.45 15.97
N VAL A 14 -9.28 20.99 16.66
CA VAL A 14 -8.03 21.75 16.79
C VAL A 14 -7.22 21.38 15.56
N ASP A 15 -6.79 22.36 14.78
CA ASP A 15 -5.90 22.13 13.64
C ASP A 15 -4.68 21.38 14.13
N GLY A 16 -4.53 20.14 13.64
CA GLY A 16 -3.51 19.21 14.12
C GLY A 16 -2.16 19.44 13.44
N THR A 17 -1.19 18.70 13.92
CA THR A 17 0.11 18.52 13.24
C THR A 17 -0.11 18.03 11.81
N ALA A 18 0.80 18.42 10.91
CA ALA A 18 0.80 17.91 9.53
C ALA A 18 0.79 16.37 9.55
N PRO A 19 0.02 15.71 8.67
CA PRO A 19 -0.03 14.27 8.58
C PRO A 19 1.36 13.67 8.38
N ALA A 20 1.66 12.59 9.09
CA ALA A 20 2.89 11.85 8.87
C ALA A 20 2.80 10.99 7.60
N VAL A 21 1.59 10.57 7.24
CA VAL A 21 1.32 9.67 6.10
C VAL A 21 0.18 10.21 5.26
N ASP A 22 0.39 10.33 3.95
CA ASP A 22 -0.68 10.44 2.98
C ASP A 22 -1.04 9.04 2.48
N VAL A 23 -2.27 8.62 2.66
CA VAL A 23 -2.81 7.36 2.13
C VAL A 23 -3.43 7.64 0.78
N LEU A 24 -2.83 7.10 -0.27
CA LEU A 24 -3.18 7.31 -1.66
C LEU A 24 -3.99 6.11 -2.15
N VAL A 25 -5.28 6.32 -2.41
CA VAL A 25 -6.21 5.24 -2.81
C VAL A 25 -6.76 5.53 -4.19
N PRO A 26 -6.35 4.78 -5.22
CA PRO A 26 -7.04 4.77 -6.51
C PRO A 26 -8.29 3.89 -6.40
N THR A 27 -9.42 4.31 -6.99
CA THR A 27 -10.63 3.49 -7.04
C THR A 27 -11.36 3.59 -8.36
N VAL A 28 -12.04 2.52 -8.73
CA VAL A 28 -12.93 2.46 -9.89
C VAL A 28 -14.06 1.44 -9.68
N GLY A 29 -15.29 1.92 -9.48
CA GLY A 29 -16.50 1.08 -9.48
C GLY A 29 -16.64 0.09 -8.32
N ARG A 30 -15.81 0.18 -7.26
CA ARG A 30 -15.73 -0.77 -6.13
C ARG A 30 -16.17 -0.14 -4.80
N SER A 31 -17.39 0.36 -4.73
CA SER A 31 -17.84 1.11 -3.54
C SER A 31 -17.96 0.29 -2.26
N ALA A 32 -18.22 -1.01 -2.36
CA ALA A 32 -18.33 -1.88 -1.18
C ALA A 32 -16.94 -2.19 -0.60
N GLU A 33 -16.00 -2.54 -1.48
CA GLU A 33 -14.61 -2.78 -1.15
C GLU A 33 -13.97 -1.51 -0.57
N LEU A 34 -14.13 -0.38 -1.26
CA LEU A 34 -13.65 0.91 -0.80
C LEU A 34 -14.17 1.27 0.59
N ALA A 35 -15.47 1.04 0.87
CA ALA A 35 -16.01 1.30 2.20
C ALA A 35 -15.33 0.44 3.28
N THR A 36 -14.98 -0.80 2.96
CA THR A 36 -14.26 -1.71 3.87
C THR A 36 -12.82 -1.26 4.08
N THR A 37 -12.12 -0.84 3.02
CA THR A 37 -10.78 -0.25 3.11
C THR A 37 -10.78 1.00 3.98
N LEU A 38 -11.74 1.91 3.77
CA LEU A 38 -11.89 3.12 4.58
C LEU A 38 -12.23 2.81 6.05
N ALA A 39 -13.00 1.74 6.33
CA ALA A 39 -13.23 1.28 7.69
C ALA A 39 -11.93 0.80 8.37
N GLY A 40 -11.07 0.09 7.65
CA GLY A 40 -9.73 -0.27 8.10
C GLY A 40 -8.86 0.96 8.39
N LEU A 41 -8.92 1.99 7.54
CA LEU A 41 -8.23 3.26 7.80
C LEU A 41 -8.81 4.00 9.01
N ALA A 42 -10.13 4.00 9.19
CA ALA A 42 -10.77 4.58 10.36
C ALA A 42 -10.39 3.89 11.67
N ALA A 43 -10.03 2.61 11.62
CA ALA A 43 -9.58 1.82 12.77
C ALA A 43 -8.11 2.03 13.13
N GLN A 44 -7.33 2.75 12.32
CA GLN A 44 -5.91 2.98 12.63
C GLN A 44 -5.73 3.81 13.88
N VAL A 45 -4.71 3.46 14.68
CA VAL A 45 -4.36 4.12 15.94
C VAL A 45 -2.92 4.64 15.91
N ASP A 46 -2.63 5.64 16.72
CA ASP A 46 -1.29 6.20 16.97
C ASP A 46 -0.53 6.67 15.70
N VAL A 47 -1.29 7.09 14.68
CA VAL A 47 -0.75 7.65 13.45
C VAL A 47 -1.62 8.80 12.95
N ASP A 48 -0.98 9.90 12.58
CA ASP A 48 -1.63 11.02 11.89
C ASP A 48 -1.55 10.77 10.40
N LEU A 49 -2.71 10.51 9.80
CA LEU A 49 -2.83 10.23 8.36
C LEU A 49 -3.83 11.18 7.70
N ARG A 50 -3.62 11.44 6.41
CA ARG A 50 -4.56 12.07 5.49
C ARG A 50 -4.92 11.07 4.40
N LEU A 51 -6.20 11.01 4.04
CA LEU A 51 -6.68 10.27 2.88
C LEU A 51 -6.64 11.16 1.63
N VAL A 52 -6.04 10.67 0.55
CA VAL A 52 -6.17 11.20 -0.80
C VAL A 52 -6.80 10.09 -1.66
N LEU A 53 -8.08 10.25 -1.94
CA LEU A 53 -8.88 9.31 -2.72
C LEU A 53 -9.11 9.86 -4.12
N SER A 54 -8.75 9.09 -5.14
CA SER A 54 -9.01 9.45 -6.54
C SER A 54 -9.94 8.44 -7.20
N ASP A 55 -11.07 8.92 -7.70
CA ASP A 55 -12.13 8.11 -8.31
C ASP A 55 -12.12 8.23 -9.84
N GLN A 56 -11.95 7.09 -10.50
CA GLN A 56 -12.05 6.92 -11.94
C GLN A 56 -13.37 6.24 -12.38
N SER A 57 -14.35 6.09 -11.49
CA SER A 57 -15.65 5.55 -11.84
C SER A 57 -16.33 6.40 -12.93
N ALA A 58 -17.11 5.78 -13.79
CA ALA A 58 -17.72 6.47 -14.92
C ALA A 58 -18.72 7.57 -14.48
N ASP A 59 -19.38 7.34 -13.35
CA ASP A 59 -20.26 8.29 -12.69
C ASP A 59 -19.52 9.25 -11.74
N GLY A 60 -18.22 8.99 -11.48
CA GLY A 60 -17.38 9.81 -10.58
C GLY A 60 -17.94 9.89 -9.16
N ASP A 61 -18.71 8.91 -8.72
CA ASP A 61 -19.62 9.05 -7.59
C ASP A 61 -19.38 8.02 -6.47
N ALA A 62 -18.19 7.41 -6.42
CA ALA A 62 -17.85 6.47 -5.36
C ALA A 62 -18.00 7.09 -3.97
N ALA A 63 -17.62 8.37 -3.83
CA ALA A 63 -17.70 9.10 -2.56
C ALA A 63 -19.13 9.34 -2.06
N SER A 64 -20.14 9.39 -2.95
CA SER A 64 -21.55 9.62 -2.59
C SER A 64 -22.27 8.32 -2.20
N ARG A 65 -21.72 7.16 -2.50
CA ARG A 65 -22.29 5.87 -2.09
C ARG A 65 -22.43 5.82 -0.58
N PRO A 66 -23.60 5.45 -0.03
CA PRO A 66 -23.90 5.67 1.41
C PRO A 66 -22.85 5.12 2.37
N ALA A 67 -22.31 3.92 2.13
CA ALA A 67 -21.31 3.32 2.99
C ALA A 67 -19.95 4.06 2.92
N VAL A 68 -19.52 4.46 1.71
CA VAL A 68 -18.30 5.24 1.48
C VAL A 68 -18.44 6.60 2.15
N ALA A 69 -19.53 7.33 1.86
CA ALA A 69 -19.81 8.64 2.46
C ALA A 69 -19.86 8.60 4.00
N ALA A 70 -20.38 7.50 4.57
CA ALA A 70 -20.36 7.33 6.02
C ALA A 70 -18.93 7.20 6.57
N MET A 71 -18.08 6.39 5.93
CA MET A 71 -16.70 6.20 6.36
C MET A 71 -15.86 7.47 6.19
N LEU A 72 -16.06 8.22 5.12
CA LEU A 72 -15.41 9.53 4.93
C LEU A 72 -15.75 10.48 6.08
N ARG A 73 -17.03 10.57 6.46
CA ARG A 73 -17.45 11.38 7.63
C ARG A 73 -16.84 10.87 8.95
N VAL A 74 -16.66 9.56 9.11
CA VAL A 74 -15.97 9.01 10.29
C VAL A 74 -14.51 9.48 10.33
N LEU A 75 -13.78 9.38 9.21
CA LEU A 75 -12.40 9.87 9.11
C LEU A 75 -12.32 11.38 9.45
N GLU A 76 -13.18 12.19 8.88
CA GLU A 76 -13.24 13.62 9.16
C GLU A 76 -13.57 13.91 10.63
N ALA A 77 -14.55 13.20 11.23
CA ALA A 77 -14.89 13.32 12.64
C ALA A 77 -13.74 12.95 13.57
N GLN A 78 -12.91 11.96 13.16
CA GLN A 78 -11.67 11.59 13.84
C GLN A 78 -10.56 12.64 13.69
N GLY A 79 -10.77 13.69 12.89
CA GLY A 79 -9.77 14.73 12.65
C GLY A 79 -8.78 14.39 11.54
N ARG A 80 -9.03 13.35 10.75
CA ARG A 80 -8.21 12.95 9.61
C ARG A 80 -8.63 13.74 8.38
N PRO A 81 -7.74 14.51 7.74
CA PRO A 81 -8.07 15.23 6.52
C PRO A 81 -8.42 14.25 5.38
N VAL A 82 -9.41 14.63 4.58
CA VAL A 82 -9.82 13.87 3.39
C VAL A 82 -9.74 14.78 2.18
N THR A 83 -9.05 14.34 1.14
CA THR A 83 -9.01 14.97 -0.18
C THR A 83 -9.65 14.02 -1.18
N LEU A 84 -10.73 14.48 -1.82
CA LEU A 84 -11.43 13.71 -2.85
C LEU A 84 -11.09 14.30 -4.22
N LEU A 85 -10.65 13.46 -5.11
CA LEU A 85 -10.27 13.81 -6.48
C LEU A 85 -11.11 12.98 -7.46
N THR A 86 -11.60 13.62 -8.50
CA THR A 86 -12.22 12.93 -9.65
C THR A 86 -11.23 12.98 -10.79
N HIS A 87 -10.88 11.82 -11.34
CA HIS A 87 -9.92 11.68 -12.42
C HIS A 87 -10.52 10.82 -13.53
N HIS A 88 -11.15 11.48 -14.51
CA HIS A 88 -11.91 10.79 -15.55
C HIS A 88 -11.04 10.11 -16.62
N GLU A 89 -9.81 10.56 -16.78
CA GLU A 89 -8.89 9.98 -17.76
C GLU A 89 -8.41 8.61 -17.30
N ARG A 90 -8.55 7.60 -18.16
CA ARG A 90 -8.12 6.22 -17.87
C ARG A 90 -6.90 5.88 -18.71
N LEU A 91 -5.77 6.42 -18.34
CA LEU A 91 -4.48 6.23 -19.01
C LEU A 91 -3.65 5.08 -18.41
N GLY A 92 -4.27 4.31 -17.51
CA GLY A 92 -3.67 3.16 -16.84
C GLY A 92 -3.31 3.42 -15.38
N LEU A 93 -3.02 2.34 -14.65
CA LEU A 93 -2.80 2.43 -13.20
C LEU A 93 -1.50 3.17 -12.85
N ALA A 94 -0.47 3.08 -13.69
CA ALA A 94 0.78 3.84 -13.50
C ALA A 94 0.52 5.36 -13.53
N GLU A 95 -0.29 5.83 -14.47
CA GLU A 95 -0.68 7.24 -14.55
C GLU A 95 -1.52 7.65 -13.34
N HIS A 96 -2.51 6.83 -12.96
CA HIS A 96 -3.36 7.12 -11.81
C HIS A 96 -2.57 7.20 -10.50
N ARG A 97 -1.56 6.34 -10.29
CA ARG A 97 -0.63 6.41 -9.15
C ARG A 97 0.26 7.65 -9.22
N HIS A 98 0.69 8.06 -10.44
CA HIS A 98 1.42 9.32 -10.62
C HIS A 98 0.56 10.53 -10.24
N PHE A 99 -0.66 10.59 -10.75
CA PHE A 99 -1.64 11.63 -10.42
C PHE A 99 -1.87 11.74 -8.90
N LEU A 100 -2.05 10.62 -8.21
CA LEU A 100 -2.19 10.59 -6.75
C LEU A 100 -0.93 11.10 -6.03
N LEU A 101 0.26 10.71 -6.50
CA LEU A 101 1.54 11.14 -5.92
C LEU A 101 1.72 12.65 -6.02
N ASP A 102 1.31 13.28 -7.13
CA ASP A 102 1.37 14.72 -7.33
C ASP A 102 0.48 15.52 -6.35
N HIS A 103 -0.50 14.85 -5.73
CA HIS A 103 -1.36 15.43 -4.69
C HIS A 103 -0.87 15.11 -3.26
N ALA A 104 0.23 14.40 -3.12
CA ALA A 104 0.82 14.08 -1.83
C ALA A 104 1.63 15.25 -1.27
N SER A 105 1.64 15.38 0.05
CA SER A 105 2.41 16.42 0.77
C SER A 105 3.08 15.92 2.03
N ALA A 106 2.63 14.79 2.59
CA ALA A 106 3.26 14.19 3.75
C ALA A 106 4.66 13.63 3.41
N PRO A 107 5.57 13.50 4.39
CA PRO A 107 6.89 12.94 4.17
C PRO A 107 6.88 11.47 3.74
N THR A 108 5.81 10.74 4.07
CA THR A 108 5.61 9.35 3.64
C THR A 108 4.28 9.18 2.93
N VAL A 109 4.25 8.28 1.94
CA VAL A 109 3.04 7.97 1.16
C VAL A 109 2.75 6.49 1.20
N LEU A 110 1.52 6.13 1.57
CA LEU A 110 1.02 4.76 1.53
C LEU A 110 0.16 4.59 0.29
N PHE A 111 0.63 3.86 -0.71
CA PHE A 111 -0.24 3.35 -1.76
C PHE A 111 -1.02 2.16 -1.22
N LEU A 112 -2.34 2.29 -1.24
CA LEU A 112 -3.26 1.27 -0.73
C LEU A 112 -4.36 1.02 -1.77
N ASP A 113 -4.53 -0.24 -2.18
CA ASP A 113 -5.60 -0.61 -3.08
C ASP A 113 -6.97 -0.56 -2.37
N ASP A 114 -8.03 -0.33 -3.15
CA ASP A 114 -9.39 -0.09 -2.65
C ASP A 114 -10.10 -1.35 -2.12
N ASP A 115 -9.46 -2.51 -2.18
CA ASP A 115 -9.93 -3.80 -1.70
C ASP A 115 -9.03 -4.43 -0.61
N VAL A 116 -8.35 -3.58 0.16
CA VAL A 116 -7.48 -4.00 1.28
C VAL A 116 -8.01 -3.48 2.61
N TRP A 117 -8.35 -4.38 3.51
CA TRP A 117 -8.63 -4.03 4.90
C TRP A 117 -7.35 -4.09 5.73
N LEU A 118 -7.13 -3.07 6.57
CA LEU A 118 -5.97 -2.98 7.47
C LEU A 118 -6.39 -3.24 8.92
N GLU A 119 -5.68 -4.12 9.61
CA GLU A 119 -5.85 -4.28 11.05
C GLU A 119 -5.41 -3.01 11.81
N PRO A 120 -5.99 -2.72 12.99
CA PRO A 120 -5.59 -1.57 13.80
C PRO A 120 -4.09 -1.57 14.13
N GLY A 121 -3.42 -0.42 13.90
CA GLY A 121 -1.99 -0.26 14.15
C GLY A 121 -1.06 -0.65 12.99
N SER A 122 -1.56 -1.19 11.88
CA SER A 122 -0.72 -1.58 10.73
C SER A 122 0.06 -0.41 10.15
N VAL A 123 -0.59 0.74 9.93
CA VAL A 123 0.07 1.92 9.35
C VAL A 123 1.16 2.44 10.30
N ARG A 124 0.91 2.44 11.61
CA ARG A 124 1.92 2.81 12.60
C ARG A 124 3.12 1.87 12.56
N ARG A 125 2.88 0.56 12.50
CA ARG A 125 3.92 -0.46 12.41
C ARG A 125 4.78 -0.30 11.16
N MET A 126 4.15 -0.05 9.99
CA MET A 126 4.89 0.24 8.76
C MET A 126 5.74 1.51 8.86
N LEU A 127 5.19 2.57 9.46
CA LEU A 127 5.90 3.84 9.64
C LEU A 127 7.11 3.70 10.58
N ASP A 128 6.96 2.95 11.66
CA ASP A 128 8.05 2.66 12.59
C ASP A 128 9.13 1.79 11.92
N ALA A 129 8.72 0.80 11.13
CA ALA A 129 9.65 -0.02 10.37
C ALA A 129 10.42 0.80 9.33
N LEU A 130 9.74 1.63 8.53
CA LEU A 130 10.37 2.49 7.52
C LEU A 130 11.44 3.41 8.14
N ARG A 131 11.12 4.02 9.29
CA ARG A 131 12.03 4.90 10.01
C ARG A 131 13.22 4.15 10.62
N THR A 132 12.96 2.97 11.19
CA THR A 132 13.99 2.16 11.86
C THR A 132 14.97 1.57 10.84
N LEU A 133 14.45 1.10 9.70
CA LEU A 133 15.25 0.48 8.63
C LEU A 133 15.95 1.51 7.75
N ASP A 134 15.53 2.78 7.80
CA ASP A 134 16.03 3.87 6.94
C ASP A 134 16.11 3.49 5.46
N CYS A 135 15.09 2.79 4.95
CA CYS A 135 15.01 2.29 3.57
C CYS A 135 14.01 3.10 2.72
N GLY A 136 13.91 2.77 1.44
CA GLY A 136 13.06 3.52 0.52
C GLY A 136 11.59 3.18 0.63
N PHE A 137 11.24 1.95 1.01
CA PHE A 137 9.85 1.54 1.28
C PHE A 137 9.76 0.36 2.25
N VAL A 138 8.58 0.24 2.85
CA VAL A 138 8.15 -0.95 3.59
C VAL A 138 6.80 -1.41 3.05
N GLY A 139 6.70 -2.70 2.71
CA GLY A 139 5.46 -3.30 2.22
C GLY A 139 4.84 -4.27 3.23
N SER A 140 3.51 -4.28 3.28
CA SER A 140 2.71 -5.29 3.98
C SER A 140 2.02 -6.17 2.95
N ALA A 141 2.56 -7.37 2.70
CA ALA A 141 1.99 -8.29 1.72
C ALA A 141 0.54 -8.62 2.10
N VAL A 142 -0.38 -8.37 1.18
CA VAL A 142 -1.80 -8.60 1.42
C VAL A 142 -2.12 -10.09 1.47
N GLN A 143 -2.97 -10.48 2.41
CA GLN A 143 -3.28 -11.89 2.70
C GLN A 143 -4.73 -12.19 2.42
N GLY A 144 -4.99 -13.14 1.51
CA GLY A 144 -6.31 -13.70 1.31
C GLY A 144 -6.62 -14.72 2.39
N LEU A 145 -7.64 -14.47 3.20
CA LEU A 145 -7.98 -15.35 4.32
C LEU A 145 -8.62 -16.67 3.89
N SER A 146 -9.16 -16.76 2.67
CA SER A 146 -9.64 -18.03 2.11
C SER A 146 -8.50 -19.05 1.92
N TYR A 147 -7.26 -18.57 1.79
CA TYR A 147 -6.05 -19.40 1.63
C TYR A 147 -5.35 -19.69 2.96
N LEU A 148 -5.87 -19.23 4.09
CA LEU A 148 -5.18 -19.35 5.38
C LEU A 148 -4.87 -20.79 5.79
N ALA A 149 -5.71 -21.76 5.41
CA ALA A 149 -5.45 -23.18 5.67
C ALA A 149 -4.47 -23.84 4.67
N ASP A 150 -4.16 -23.17 3.56
CA ASP A 150 -3.32 -23.67 2.49
C ASP A 150 -1.86 -23.29 2.75
N ARG A 151 -1.15 -24.17 3.45
CA ARG A 151 0.29 -24.00 3.68
C ARG A 151 1.07 -24.43 2.43
N ARG A 152 1.89 -23.51 1.90
CA ARG A 152 2.72 -23.71 0.72
C ARG A 152 4.21 -23.53 1.07
N PRO A 153 4.82 -24.50 1.74
CA PRO A 153 6.20 -24.34 2.21
C PRO A 153 7.20 -24.10 1.08
N HIS A 154 6.93 -24.58 -0.13
CA HIS A 154 7.77 -24.31 -1.29
C HIS A 154 7.74 -22.84 -1.74
N GLU A 155 6.63 -22.12 -1.52
CA GLU A 155 6.54 -20.69 -1.83
C GLU A 155 7.20 -19.82 -0.75
N THR A 156 7.15 -20.26 0.51
CA THR A 156 7.78 -19.55 1.64
C THR A 156 9.23 -19.94 1.88
N ALA A 157 9.76 -20.96 1.18
CA ALA A 157 11.15 -21.42 1.32
C ALA A 157 12.19 -20.33 0.98
N VAL A 158 11.81 -19.34 0.18
CA VAL A 158 12.65 -18.19 -0.18
C VAL A 158 12.55 -17.02 0.79
N PHE A 159 11.85 -17.21 1.91
CA PHE A 159 11.75 -16.16 2.94
C PHE A 159 13.12 -15.97 3.63
N GLU A 160 13.60 -14.74 3.57
CA GLU A 160 14.91 -14.35 4.10
C GLU A 160 14.76 -13.07 4.92
N PRO A 161 14.88 -13.13 6.27
CA PRO A 161 14.86 -11.92 7.09
C PRO A 161 16.07 -11.02 6.81
N TRP A 162 15.87 -9.72 6.93
CA TRP A 162 16.97 -8.78 7.03
C TRP A 162 17.56 -8.83 8.46
N SER A 163 18.84 -9.20 8.60
CA SER A 163 19.53 -9.32 9.91
C SER A 163 20.36 -8.09 10.26
N ASP A 164 20.95 -7.43 9.26
CA ASP A 164 21.96 -6.39 9.45
C ASP A 164 21.52 -5.01 8.88
N GLY A 165 20.21 -4.81 8.77
CA GLY A 165 19.63 -3.62 8.13
C GLY A 165 19.28 -3.88 6.66
N VAL A 166 18.55 -2.92 6.06
CA VAL A 166 18.14 -3.00 4.67
C VAL A 166 19.17 -2.30 3.78
N GLU A 167 19.64 -3.01 2.77
CA GLU A 167 20.61 -2.49 1.80
C GLU A 167 20.01 -2.36 0.40
N PRO A 168 20.57 -1.47 -0.44
CA PRO A 168 20.24 -1.43 -1.86
C PRO A 168 20.43 -2.77 -2.56
N GLU A 169 19.45 -3.18 -3.35
CA GLU A 169 19.46 -4.45 -4.07
C GLU A 169 18.87 -4.30 -5.47
N VAL A 170 19.53 -4.90 -6.47
CA VAL A 170 19.03 -4.95 -7.84
C VAL A 170 18.16 -6.20 -8.00
N VAL A 171 16.87 -6.01 -8.20
CA VAL A 171 15.93 -7.07 -8.53
C VAL A 171 15.56 -6.99 -10.00
N ARG A 172 15.75 -8.08 -10.74
CA ARG A 172 15.38 -8.22 -12.15
C ARG A 172 14.96 -9.64 -12.43
N ARG A 173 14.12 -9.84 -13.45
CA ARG A 173 13.75 -11.17 -13.91
C ARG A 173 14.99 -12.00 -14.19
N GLY A 174 14.97 -13.25 -13.76
CA GLY A 174 16.10 -14.17 -13.91
C GLY A 174 17.25 -13.98 -12.92
N THR A 175 17.13 -13.07 -11.95
CA THR A 175 18.07 -12.97 -10.82
C THR A 175 17.57 -13.77 -9.61
N PRO A 176 18.46 -14.28 -8.73
CA PRO A 176 18.02 -14.94 -7.49
C PRO A 176 17.12 -14.05 -6.61
N ALA A 177 17.34 -12.73 -6.62
CA ALA A 177 16.48 -11.78 -5.90
C ALA A 177 15.04 -11.80 -6.40
N HIS A 178 14.81 -12.06 -7.68
CA HIS A 178 13.47 -12.18 -8.25
C HIS A 178 12.74 -13.46 -7.83
N ASP A 179 13.45 -14.54 -7.49
CA ASP A 179 12.82 -15.81 -7.09
C ASP A 179 11.92 -15.66 -5.85
N ARG A 180 12.10 -14.58 -5.08
CA ARG A 180 11.22 -14.19 -3.96
C ARG A 180 9.83 -13.76 -4.39
N TRP A 181 9.53 -13.70 -5.68
CA TRP A 181 8.20 -13.33 -6.20
C TRP A 181 7.06 -14.18 -5.60
N SER A 182 7.33 -15.44 -5.26
CA SER A 182 6.35 -16.33 -4.63
C SER A 182 5.80 -15.81 -3.31
N LEU A 183 6.60 -15.01 -2.57
CA LEU A 183 6.17 -14.38 -1.31
C LEU A 183 5.05 -13.35 -1.51
N HIS A 184 4.96 -12.77 -2.72
CA HIS A 184 3.87 -11.85 -3.06
C HIS A 184 2.63 -12.58 -3.57
N ASN A 185 2.81 -13.59 -4.43
CA ASN A 185 1.72 -14.07 -5.30
C ASN A 185 0.79 -15.03 -4.59
N ALA A 186 1.02 -15.95 -3.87
CA ALA A 186 0.07 -16.89 -3.26
C ALA A 186 0.50 -17.35 -1.86
N ALA A 187 1.71 -17.01 -1.44
CA ALA A 187 2.21 -17.34 -0.12
C ALA A 187 1.46 -16.54 0.95
N ASN A 188 0.86 -17.25 1.91
CA ASN A 188 0.25 -16.61 3.06
C ASN A 188 1.29 -16.47 4.18
N LEU A 189 1.87 -15.28 4.32
CA LEU A 189 2.92 -15.00 5.29
C LEU A 189 2.46 -14.99 6.76
N ALA A 190 1.15 -15.15 7.02
CA ALA A 190 0.64 -15.34 8.38
C ALA A 190 1.28 -16.56 9.07
N HIS A 191 1.55 -17.62 8.30
CA HIS A 191 2.24 -18.81 8.82
C HIS A 191 3.69 -18.50 9.19
N VAL A 192 4.39 -17.73 8.38
CA VAL A 192 5.78 -17.31 8.66
C VAL A 192 5.81 -16.44 9.92
N ALA A 193 4.91 -15.49 10.06
CA ALA A 193 4.81 -14.65 11.26
C ALA A 193 4.55 -15.49 12.53
N SER A 194 3.65 -16.47 12.43
CA SER A 194 3.35 -17.40 13.53
C SER A 194 4.54 -18.27 13.89
N ASP A 195 5.22 -18.83 12.90
CA ASP A 195 6.36 -19.74 13.11
C ASP A 195 7.58 -18.98 13.70
N LEU A 196 7.73 -17.69 13.38
CA LEU A 196 8.73 -16.80 13.99
C LEU A 196 8.36 -16.33 15.40
N GLY A 197 7.13 -16.56 15.86
CA GLY A 197 6.66 -16.13 17.18
C GLY A 197 6.71 -14.61 17.37
N VAL A 198 6.44 -13.83 16.33
CA VAL A 198 6.45 -12.37 16.42
C VAL A 198 5.37 -11.88 17.38
N GLU A 199 5.79 -11.22 18.46
CA GLU A 199 4.88 -10.70 19.47
C GLU A 199 3.97 -9.58 18.94
N HIS A 200 2.83 -9.36 19.61
CA HIS A 200 1.91 -8.29 19.26
C HIS A 200 2.60 -6.93 19.27
N GLY A 201 2.52 -6.21 18.15
CA GLY A 201 3.16 -4.91 17.94
C GLY A 201 4.62 -4.97 17.45
N GLY A 202 5.24 -6.16 17.48
CA GLY A 202 6.54 -6.37 16.85
C GLY A 202 6.45 -6.57 15.33
N TRP A 203 7.60 -6.56 14.68
CA TRP A 203 7.73 -6.87 13.26
C TRP A 203 9.12 -7.42 12.94
N VAL A 204 9.18 -8.23 11.87
CA VAL A 204 10.41 -8.75 11.30
C VAL A 204 10.49 -8.32 9.83
N PRO A 205 11.55 -7.60 9.41
CA PRO A 205 11.73 -7.23 8.02
C PRO A 205 12.28 -8.41 7.22
N TYR A 206 11.85 -8.52 5.96
CA TYR A 206 12.33 -9.57 5.08
C TYR A 206 12.57 -9.05 3.64
N ARG A 207 13.44 -9.78 2.91
CA ARG A 207 13.76 -9.48 1.52
C ARG A 207 12.57 -9.78 0.61
N VAL A 208 12.28 -8.89 -0.29
CA VAL A 208 11.16 -9.02 -1.24
C VAL A 208 11.65 -8.94 -2.68
N ALA A 209 10.90 -9.52 -3.61
CA ALA A 209 11.01 -9.16 -5.01
C ALA A 209 10.18 -7.89 -5.29
N TRP A 210 8.99 -7.80 -4.75
CA TRP A 210 8.11 -6.63 -4.63
C TRP A 210 6.98 -6.94 -3.65
N VAL A 211 6.20 -5.93 -3.29
CA VAL A 211 4.96 -6.06 -2.51
C VAL A 211 3.85 -5.30 -3.23
N GLY A 212 2.70 -5.93 -3.43
CA GLY A 212 1.53 -5.29 -4.05
C GLY A 212 0.55 -4.72 -3.03
N ALA A 213 -0.32 -3.88 -3.50
CA ALA A 213 -1.54 -3.40 -2.84
C ALA A 213 -1.39 -2.59 -1.53
N CYS A 214 -0.29 -2.74 -0.78
CA CYS A 214 -0.09 -2.00 0.48
C CYS A 214 1.40 -1.71 0.71
N VAL A 215 1.86 -0.54 0.25
CA VAL A 215 3.29 -0.17 0.29
C VAL A 215 3.46 1.27 0.77
N LEU A 216 4.19 1.45 1.85
CA LEU A 216 4.57 2.73 2.42
C LEU A 216 5.96 3.13 1.93
N TYR A 217 6.07 4.28 1.28
CA TYR A 217 7.33 4.84 0.78
C TYR A 217 7.76 6.07 1.58
N ASP A 218 9.06 6.26 1.68
CA ASP A 218 9.62 7.59 1.82
C ASP A 218 9.34 8.37 0.52
N ARG A 219 8.59 9.47 0.61
CA ARG A 219 8.12 10.20 -0.57
C ARG A 219 9.27 10.81 -1.37
N GLU A 220 10.25 11.42 -0.70
CA GLU A 220 11.38 12.05 -1.36
C GLU A 220 12.24 11.00 -2.09
N ARG A 221 12.48 9.86 -1.48
CA ARG A 221 13.21 8.74 -2.10
C ARG A 221 12.46 8.20 -3.32
N LEU A 222 11.14 8.00 -3.24
CA LEU A 222 10.31 7.58 -4.37
C LEU A 222 10.36 8.60 -5.52
N GLU A 223 10.17 9.89 -5.22
CA GLU A 223 10.21 10.96 -6.21
C GLU A 223 11.60 11.10 -6.86
N SER A 224 12.68 10.91 -6.09
CA SER A 224 14.07 11.04 -6.57
C SER A 224 14.46 9.98 -7.62
N VAL A 225 13.77 8.82 -7.63
CA VAL A 225 13.96 7.79 -8.65
C VAL A 225 12.92 7.89 -9.78
N GLY A 226 12.11 8.96 -9.79
CA GLY A 226 11.12 9.26 -10.81
C GLY A 226 9.70 8.79 -10.50
N GLY A 227 9.46 8.13 -9.34
CA GLY A 227 8.11 7.67 -8.98
C GLY A 227 7.47 6.86 -10.11
N PHE A 228 6.27 7.27 -10.51
CA PHE A 228 5.52 6.65 -11.60
C PHE A 228 5.61 7.43 -12.93
N ARG A 229 6.57 8.34 -13.12
CA ARG A 229 6.73 9.17 -14.33
C ARG A 229 7.01 8.36 -15.61
N PHE A 230 7.24 7.07 -15.52
CA PHE A 230 7.39 6.16 -16.65
C PHE A 230 6.06 5.80 -17.33
N TRP A 231 4.93 6.21 -16.76
CA TRP A 231 3.60 5.87 -17.29
C TRP A 231 3.41 6.15 -18.79
N PRO A 232 3.99 7.21 -19.43
CA PRO A 232 3.80 7.43 -20.86
C PRO A 232 4.46 6.37 -21.76
N GLU A 233 5.33 5.53 -21.20
CA GLU A 233 5.96 4.41 -21.91
C GLU A 233 5.04 3.18 -21.99
N LEU A 234 3.91 3.19 -21.25
CA LEU A 234 3.01 2.06 -21.10
C LEU A 234 1.68 2.31 -21.83
N PRO A 235 1.05 1.28 -22.42
CA PRO A 235 -0.34 1.38 -22.83
C PRO A 235 -1.24 1.49 -21.59
N PRO A 236 -2.49 1.97 -21.74
CA PRO A 236 -3.44 2.03 -20.62
C PRO A 236 -3.68 0.67 -19.94
N GLU A 237 -3.70 -0.40 -20.71
CA GLU A 237 -3.84 -1.77 -20.21
C GLU A 237 -2.44 -2.37 -19.94
N HIS A 238 -2.03 -2.31 -18.69
CA HIS A 238 -0.77 -2.89 -18.22
C HIS A 238 -0.89 -3.39 -16.77
N ALA A 239 0.10 -4.15 -16.34
CA ALA A 239 0.30 -4.56 -14.95
C ALA A 239 1.74 -4.30 -14.53
N GLY A 240 2.05 -4.38 -13.22
CA GLY A 240 3.40 -4.33 -12.68
C GLY A 240 4.01 -2.93 -12.59
N GLU A 241 3.23 -1.87 -12.59
CA GLU A 241 3.71 -0.50 -12.40
C GLU A 241 4.30 -0.28 -10.99
N ASP A 242 3.73 -0.95 -9.99
CA ASP A 242 4.23 -0.96 -8.62
C ASP A 242 5.59 -1.66 -8.53
N VAL A 243 5.80 -2.73 -9.31
CA VAL A 243 7.08 -3.43 -9.41
C VAL A 243 8.17 -2.50 -9.96
N VAL A 244 7.88 -1.74 -11.01
CA VAL A 244 8.84 -0.77 -11.58
C VAL A 244 9.26 0.27 -10.55
N ALA A 245 8.30 0.88 -9.87
CA ALA A 245 8.58 1.90 -8.87
C ALA A 245 9.43 1.32 -7.72
N GLN A 246 9.06 0.13 -7.21
CA GLN A 246 9.80 -0.54 -6.14
C GLN A 246 11.21 -0.93 -6.56
N TRP A 247 11.42 -1.52 -7.74
CA TRP A 247 12.76 -1.89 -8.19
C TRP A 247 13.69 -0.68 -8.32
N ARG A 248 13.19 0.47 -8.83
CA ARG A 248 13.97 1.73 -8.87
C ARG A 248 14.34 2.23 -7.48
N VAL A 249 13.41 2.12 -6.52
CA VAL A 249 13.66 2.51 -5.12
C VAL A 249 14.64 1.54 -4.47
N MET A 250 14.44 0.22 -4.64
CA MET A 250 15.31 -0.82 -4.06
C MET A 250 16.77 -0.70 -4.51
N GLU A 251 17.01 -0.40 -5.79
CA GLU A 251 18.36 -0.24 -6.32
C GLU A 251 19.14 0.88 -5.63
N ARG A 252 18.47 1.87 -5.09
CA ARG A 252 19.12 3.06 -4.55
C ARG A 252 19.03 3.17 -3.03
N PHE A 253 17.94 2.69 -2.44
CA PHE A 253 17.61 2.93 -1.04
C PHE A 253 17.21 1.65 -0.28
N GLY A 254 17.18 0.50 -0.96
CA GLY A 254 16.64 -0.71 -0.39
C GLY A 254 15.13 -0.68 -0.17
N GLY A 255 14.58 -1.81 0.18
CA GLY A 255 13.17 -2.00 0.51
C GLY A 255 12.94 -3.31 1.25
N ALA A 256 11.87 -3.38 2.01
CA ALA A 256 11.55 -4.56 2.81
C ALA A 256 10.05 -4.85 2.83
N GLY A 257 9.69 -6.12 2.93
CA GLY A 257 8.41 -6.53 3.48
C GLY A 257 8.50 -6.64 4.99
N ILE A 258 7.38 -6.59 5.70
CA ILE A 258 7.31 -6.87 7.14
C ILE A 258 6.28 -7.95 7.44
N VAL A 259 6.57 -8.77 8.44
CA VAL A 259 5.62 -9.71 9.05
C VAL A 259 5.49 -9.42 10.55
N PRO A 260 4.29 -9.51 11.14
CA PRO A 260 2.98 -9.73 10.52
C PRO A 260 2.59 -8.59 9.57
N SER A 261 1.91 -8.93 8.48
CA SER A 261 1.47 -7.96 7.50
C SER A 261 0.39 -7.01 8.05
N GLY A 262 -0.67 -7.56 8.61
CA GLY A 262 -1.86 -6.80 9.03
C GLY A 262 -2.69 -6.22 7.88
N ALA A 263 -2.40 -6.62 6.64
CA ALA A 263 -3.16 -6.24 5.46
C ALA A 263 -3.90 -7.46 4.90
N VAL A 264 -5.22 -7.35 4.79
CA VAL A 264 -6.10 -8.42 4.32
C VAL A 264 -6.70 -8.02 2.98
N HIS A 265 -6.48 -8.86 1.97
CA HIS A 265 -7.12 -8.72 0.66
C HIS A 265 -8.57 -9.21 0.73
N LEU A 266 -9.51 -8.43 0.20
CA LEU A 266 -10.93 -8.79 0.18
C LEU A 266 -11.26 -9.84 -0.89
N GLU A 267 -10.27 -10.27 -1.67
CA GLU A 267 -10.39 -11.31 -2.71
C GLU A 267 -11.42 -10.96 -3.79
N SER A 268 -11.66 -9.68 -3.99
CA SER A 268 -12.53 -9.18 -5.06
C SER A 268 -11.91 -9.42 -6.44
N PRO A 269 -12.70 -9.59 -7.49
CA PRO A 269 -12.17 -9.71 -8.85
C PRO A 269 -11.28 -8.53 -9.23
N THR A 270 -10.16 -8.80 -9.89
CA THR A 270 -9.23 -7.76 -10.33
C THR A 270 -9.88 -6.80 -11.34
N THR A 271 -9.56 -5.51 -11.24
CA THR A 271 -9.92 -4.51 -12.25
C THR A 271 -8.93 -4.49 -13.43
N VAL A 272 -7.72 -5.02 -13.24
CA VAL A 272 -6.72 -5.17 -14.31
C VAL A 272 -6.94 -6.52 -15.00
N THR A 273 -7.80 -6.53 -16.01
CA THR A 273 -8.18 -7.76 -16.73
C THR A 273 -7.22 -8.12 -17.85
N ASP A 274 -6.53 -7.16 -18.45
CA ASP A 274 -5.49 -7.36 -19.46
C ASP A 274 -4.10 -7.16 -18.86
N ARG A 275 -3.32 -8.24 -18.80
CA ARG A 275 -1.97 -8.28 -18.25
C ARG A 275 -0.92 -8.67 -19.28
N ARG A 276 -1.22 -8.50 -20.58
CA ARG A 276 -0.28 -8.85 -21.66
C ARG A 276 0.94 -7.95 -21.68
N VAL A 277 0.82 -6.72 -21.20
CA VAL A 277 1.95 -5.81 -21.03
C VAL A 277 2.30 -5.75 -19.55
N ASP A 278 3.52 -6.18 -19.23
CA ASP A 278 4.10 -6.07 -17.90
C ASP A 278 5.09 -4.90 -17.89
N ALA A 279 4.86 -3.92 -17.03
CA ALA A 279 5.62 -2.68 -16.99
C ALA A 279 7.14 -2.89 -16.83
N PRO A 280 7.64 -3.82 -15.98
CA PRO A 280 9.07 -4.13 -15.91
C PRO A 280 9.69 -4.52 -17.25
N ASP A 281 8.95 -5.28 -18.09
CA ASP A 281 9.46 -5.71 -19.40
C ASP A 281 9.56 -4.58 -20.43
N VAL A 282 8.87 -3.48 -20.18
CA VAL A 282 8.94 -2.26 -21.03
C VAL A 282 10.03 -1.31 -20.52
N VAL A 283 10.05 -1.05 -19.23
CA VAL A 283 10.87 0.01 -18.63
C VAL A 283 12.32 -0.41 -18.39
N PHE A 284 12.60 -1.70 -18.19
CA PHE A 284 13.95 -2.23 -17.93
C PHE A 284 14.53 -3.03 -19.11
N ARG A 285 14.18 -2.67 -20.32
CA ARG A 285 14.73 -3.26 -21.56
C ARG A 285 16.19 -2.92 -21.77
#